data_c7f5fceed43d9fc7fe2a469ea066ac1e
#
_entry.id   c7f5fceed43d9fc7fe2a469ea066ac1e
#
_cell.length_a   1.000
_cell.length_b   1.000
_cell.length_c   1.000
_cell.angle_alpha   90.00
_cell.angle_beta   90.00
_cell.angle_gamma   90.00
#
_symmetry.space_group_name_H-M   'P 1'
#
loop_
_entity.id
_entity.type
_entity.pdbx_description
1 polymer ?
#
loop_
_entity_poly.entity_id
_entity_poly.type
_entity_poly.pdbx_seq_one_letter_code
_entity_poly.pdbx_strand_id
1 'polypeptide(L)'
;MTIARPFQLGALRCHLLEGGLQRLDGGAMFGVVPRALWSRRIPPDDRNRIPLAMRCLLIEHPDGLVLVDTALGNKEDVKFHDIYGVENAGLEGATALEDALGVAGYLPRDVRWVINTHLHFDHAGGNTTLDPELENDPRRHVRPTFPQATYVVQRNELEFARHTNERTRASYLPHNFEPIAAANRWKLIDGDTEVLPGIAVRLTPGHVPWHQSVVLTSQGETAVFLGDVIPTSAHLPLVWIMGYDLEPLRTLEAKRALLSDAVAGHWWLLFEHDPKVAAGRAVAEAKGAGLTDVLAAG
;
A
#
# COMPACT_ATOMS: atom_id res chain seq x y z
N MET A 1 3.89 20.05 5.06
CA MET A 1 3.96 18.78 4.32
C MET A 1 2.75 18.69 3.40
N THR A 2 2.95 18.31 2.13
CA THR A 2 1.85 18.13 1.18
C THR A 2 1.27 16.74 1.38
N ILE A 3 0.13 16.64 2.08
CA ILE A 3 -0.50 15.35 2.42
C ILE A 3 -1.28 14.72 1.25
N ALA A 4 -1.56 15.49 0.17
CA ALA A 4 -2.12 15.00 -1.07
C ALA A 4 -1.37 15.64 -2.24
N ARG A 5 -0.56 14.86 -2.95
CA ARG A 5 0.24 15.33 -4.08
C ARG A 5 -0.43 14.97 -5.39
N PRO A 6 -0.79 15.95 -6.25
CA PRO A 6 -1.27 15.66 -7.60
C PRO A 6 -0.19 14.91 -8.42
N PHE A 7 -0.63 13.92 -9.18
CA PHE A 7 0.18 13.12 -10.09
C PHE A 7 -0.60 12.88 -11.38
N GLN A 8 -0.06 13.29 -12.51
CA GLN A 8 -0.71 13.12 -13.81
C GLN A 8 -0.09 11.96 -14.56
N LEU A 9 -0.93 11.03 -15.06
CA LEU A 9 -0.51 9.93 -15.93
C LEU A 9 -1.33 9.95 -17.22
N GLY A 10 -0.78 10.47 -18.31
CA GLY A 10 -1.55 10.70 -19.54
C GLY A 10 -2.80 11.53 -19.25
N ALA A 11 -4.00 10.97 -19.50
CA ALA A 11 -5.27 11.62 -19.19
C ALA A 11 -5.78 11.37 -17.76
N LEU A 12 -5.19 10.42 -17.01
CA LEU A 12 -5.62 10.11 -15.64
C LEU A 12 -5.05 11.14 -14.66
N ARG A 13 -5.94 11.77 -13.91
CA ARG A 13 -5.57 12.58 -12.74
C ARG A 13 -5.52 11.67 -11.53
N CYS A 14 -4.40 11.72 -10.83
CA CYS A 14 -4.17 10.92 -9.64
C CYS A 14 -3.68 11.81 -8.50
N HIS A 15 -3.75 11.28 -7.27
CA HIS A 15 -3.19 11.92 -6.09
C HIS A 15 -2.45 10.88 -5.26
N LEU A 16 -1.22 11.16 -4.90
CA LEU A 16 -0.47 10.39 -3.91
C LEU A 16 -0.88 10.93 -2.54
N LEU A 17 -1.57 10.10 -1.75
CA LEU A 17 -2.15 10.47 -0.46
C LEU A 17 -1.27 9.93 0.67
N GLU A 18 -0.86 10.79 1.60
CA GLU A 18 -0.10 10.38 2.78
C GLU A 18 -1.08 9.89 3.87
N GLY A 19 -1.22 8.58 4.02
CA GLY A 19 -2.10 7.92 5.01
C GLY A 19 -1.51 7.83 6.42
N GLY A 20 -0.36 8.47 6.67
CA GLY A 20 0.37 8.46 7.92
C GLY A 20 1.75 7.80 7.81
N LEU A 21 2.38 7.61 8.96
CA LEU A 21 3.69 6.98 9.11
C LEU A 21 3.61 5.81 10.08
N GLN A 22 4.48 4.83 9.87
CA GLN A 22 4.79 3.78 10.83
C GLN A 22 6.31 3.59 10.94
N ARG A 23 6.75 2.82 11.93
CA ARG A 23 8.16 2.47 12.12
C ARG A 23 8.30 0.98 12.39
N LEU A 24 9.01 0.29 11.51
CA LEU A 24 9.30 -1.13 11.66
C LEU A 24 10.81 -1.37 11.82
N ASP A 25 11.17 -2.52 12.41
CA ASP A 25 12.58 -2.90 12.56
C ASP A 25 13.30 -2.91 11.21
N GLY A 26 14.39 -2.15 11.11
CA GLY A 26 15.15 -2.04 9.88
C GLY A 26 15.83 -3.34 9.45
N GLY A 27 16.17 -4.23 10.39
CA GLY A 27 16.70 -5.54 10.07
C GLY A 27 15.64 -6.43 9.42
N ALA A 28 14.41 -6.39 9.93
CA ALA A 28 13.29 -7.10 9.34
C ALA A 28 12.89 -6.52 7.96
N MET A 29 12.94 -5.19 7.80
CA MET A 29 12.65 -4.55 6.51
C MET A 29 13.71 -4.84 5.44
N PHE A 30 14.96 -5.06 5.81
CA PHE A 30 16.04 -5.31 4.85
C PHE A 30 16.52 -6.77 4.82
N GLY A 31 15.95 -7.65 5.64
CA GLY A 31 16.21 -9.08 5.63
C GLY A 31 17.70 -9.41 5.79
N VAL A 32 18.26 -10.08 4.80
CA VAL A 32 19.67 -10.51 4.83
C VAL A 32 20.69 -9.40 4.48
N VAL A 33 20.23 -8.21 4.13
CA VAL A 33 21.13 -7.08 3.81
C VAL A 33 21.81 -6.61 5.09
N PRO A 34 23.15 -6.52 5.15
CA PRO A 34 23.87 -6.05 6.34
C PRO A 34 23.45 -4.64 6.78
N ARG A 35 23.25 -4.43 8.09
CA ARG A 35 22.91 -3.13 8.66
C ARG A 35 23.80 -1.99 8.19
N ALA A 36 25.13 -2.23 8.09
CA ALA A 36 26.10 -1.25 7.61
C ALA A 36 25.83 -0.72 6.19
N LEU A 37 25.02 -1.45 5.40
CA LEU A 37 24.62 -1.03 4.06
C LEU A 37 23.24 -0.34 4.06
N TRP A 38 22.21 -0.96 4.64
CA TRP A 38 20.86 -0.42 4.59
C TRP A 38 20.68 0.82 5.47
N SER A 39 21.35 0.93 6.61
CA SER A 39 21.24 2.09 7.48
C SER A 39 21.75 3.40 6.86
N ARG A 40 22.56 3.31 5.79
CA ARG A 40 22.97 4.47 4.99
C ARG A 40 21.85 4.96 4.04
N ARG A 41 20.91 4.09 3.69
CA ARG A 41 19.77 4.41 2.83
C ARG A 41 18.63 5.01 3.65
N ILE A 42 18.22 4.30 4.70
CA ILE A 42 17.20 4.74 5.63
C ILE A 42 17.76 4.60 7.06
N PRO A 43 18.18 5.71 7.69
CA PRO A 43 18.73 5.67 9.05
C PRO A 43 17.69 5.21 10.07
N PRO A 44 18.01 4.25 10.95
CA PRO A 44 17.11 3.80 12.01
C PRO A 44 17.12 4.72 13.23
N ASP A 45 16.06 4.63 14.03
CA ASP A 45 16.00 5.18 15.39
C ASP A 45 16.76 4.32 16.40
N ASP A 46 16.73 4.73 17.69
CA ASP A 46 17.44 4.03 18.78
C ASP A 46 16.85 2.63 19.05
N ARG A 47 15.61 2.35 18.61
CA ARG A 47 14.97 1.02 18.66
C ARG A 47 15.23 0.20 17.38
N ASN A 48 16.17 0.60 16.52
CA ASN A 48 16.47 -0.01 15.23
C ASN A 48 15.32 0.05 14.21
N ARG A 49 14.33 0.92 14.42
CA ARG A 49 13.17 1.06 13.53
C ARG A 49 13.44 2.13 12.48
N ILE A 50 13.01 1.89 11.26
CA ILE A 50 13.04 2.86 10.17
C ILE A 50 11.66 3.47 9.93
N PRO A 51 11.58 4.75 9.53
CA PRO A 51 10.31 5.36 9.15
C PRO A 51 9.83 4.79 7.82
N LEU A 52 8.53 4.52 7.75
CA LEU A 52 7.81 4.03 6.57
C LEU A 52 6.55 4.87 6.38
N ALA A 53 6.32 5.39 5.18
CA ALA A 53 5.05 5.99 4.84
C ALA A 53 3.96 4.89 4.71
N MET A 54 2.71 5.27 4.85
CA MET A 54 1.55 4.47 4.45
C MET A 54 0.84 5.26 3.35
N ARG A 55 1.43 5.29 2.17
CA ARG A 55 0.96 6.10 1.04
C ARG A 55 -0.06 5.34 0.22
N CYS A 56 -1.19 5.98 -0.06
CA CYS A 56 -2.23 5.45 -0.91
C CYS A 56 -2.26 6.20 -2.25
N LEU A 57 -2.87 5.60 -3.27
CA LEU A 57 -3.05 6.23 -4.57
C LEU A 57 -4.53 6.42 -4.85
N LEU A 58 -4.96 7.68 -5.03
CA LEU A 58 -6.30 8.02 -5.50
C LEU A 58 -6.25 8.30 -7.01
N ILE A 59 -7.21 7.77 -7.76
CA ILE A 59 -7.31 7.91 -9.21
C ILE A 59 -8.71 8.44 -9.56
N GLU A 60 -8.75 9.56 -10.28
CA GLU A 60 -9.98 10.11 -10.85
C GLU A 60 -10.31 9.37 -12.16
N HIS A 61 -11.10 8.30 -12.05
CA HIS A 61 -11.49 7.47 -13.19
C HIS A 61 -12.92 7.80 -13.65
N PRO A 62 -13.25 7.72 -14.96
CA PRO A 62 -14.63 7.96 -15.46
C PRO A 62 -15.69 7.08 -14.79
N ASP A 63 -15.35 5.85 -14.42
CA ASP A 63 -16.26 4.92 -13.73
C ASP A 63 -16.28 5.10 -12.19
N GLY A 64 -15.75 6.22 -11.69
CA GLY A 64 -15.73 6.61 -10.28
C GLY A 64 -14.35 6.58 -9.65
N LEU A 65 -14.20 7.26 -8.52
CA LEU A 65 -12.94 7.33 -7.78
C LEU A 65 -12.43 5.97 -7.36
N VAL A 66 -11.15 5.71 -7.63
CA VAL A 66 -10.44 4.48 -7.24
C VAL A 66 -9.39 4.82 -6.20
N LEU A 67 -9.38 4.11 -5.09
CA LEU A 67 -8.36 4.19 -4.06
C LEU A 67 -7.57 2.89 -4.03
N VAL A 68 -6.25 2.97 -4.12
CA VAL A 68 -5.34 1.81 -3.98
C VAL A 68 -4.74 1.85 -2.59
N ASP A 69 -4.97 0.81 -1.83
CA ASP A 69 -4.70 0.63 -0.41
C ASP A 69 -5.32 1.72 0.48
N THR A 70 -5.34 1.49 1.79
CA THR A 70 -6.13 2.32 2.71
C THR A 70 -5.38 2.66 4.01
N ALA A 71 -4.09 2.41 4.07
CA ALA A 71 -3.28 2.61 5.28
C ALA A 71 -3.83 1.82 6.50
N LEU A 72 -3.56 2.29 7.73
CA LEU A 72 -3.86 1.54 8.96
C LEU A 72 -5.30 1.70 9.47
N GLY A 73 -5.94 2.84 9.29
CA GLY A 73 -7.23 3.13 9.94
C GLY A 73 -7.09 3.57 11.41
N ASN A 74 -8.20 3.47 12.19
CA ASN A 74 -8.31 4.06 13.53
C ASN A 74 -8.72 3.05 14.64
N LYS A 75 -8.51 1.74 14.42
CA LYS A 75 -9.06 0.69 15.30
C LYS A 75 -8.07 0.14 16.31
N GLU A 76 -6.79 0.42 16.12
CA GLU A 76 -5.73 -0.19 16.92
C GLU A 76 -5.50 0.56 18.23
N ASP A 77 -5.11 -0.16 19.26
CA ASP A 77 -4.89 0.39 20.60
C ASP A 77 -3.53 1.12 20.74
N VAL A 78 -3.36 1.81 21.86
CA VAL A 78 -2.13 2.55 22.18
C VAL A 78 -0.88 1.65 22.19
N LYS A 79 -1.03 0.38 22.60
CA LYS A 79 0.08 -0.57 22.62
C LYS A 79 0.52 -0.93 21.18
N PHE A 80 -0.43 -1.12 20.29
CA PHE A 80 -0.15 -1.36 18.87
C PHE A 80 0.57 -0.14 18.26
N HIS A 81 0.08 1.07 18.53
CA HIS A 81 0.71 2.31 18.06
C HIS A 81 2.15 2.47 18.57
N ASP A 82 2.45 2.12 19.82
CA ASP A 82 3.84 2.16 20.33
C ASP A 82 4.74 1.10 19.67
N ILE A 83 4.25 -0.13 19.51
CA ILE A 83 5.03 -1.22 18.91
C ILE A 83 5.43 -0.84 17.47
N TYR A 84 4.47 -0.41 16.67
CA TYR A 84 4.65 -0.11 15.25
C TYR A 84 4.99 1.36 14.97
N GLY A 85 5.13 2.20 15.99
CA GLY A 85 5.49 3.62 15.86
C GLY A 85 4.53 4.38 14.94
N VAL A 86 3.23 4.11 15.08
CA VAL A 86 2.18 4.63 14.19
C VAL A 86 1.89 6.10 14.47
N GLU A 87 1.86 6.91 13.41
CA GLU A 87 1.48 8.31 13.40
C GLU A 87 0.50 8.53 12.23
N ASN A 88 -0.78 8.27 12.46
CA ASN A 88 -1.83 8.34 11.42
C ASN A 88 -3.11 9.03 11.87
N ALA A 89 -3.10 9.71 13.02
CA ALA A 89 -4.25 10.49 13.48
C ALA A 89 -4.54 11.63 12.50
N GLY A 90 -5.82 11.82 12.15
CA GLY A 90 -6.26 12.95 11.37
C GLY A 90 -6.32 14.24 12.19
N LEU A 91 -6.31 15.38 11.53
CA LEU A 91 -6.54 16.70 12.12
C LEU A 91 -8.03 17.07 12.09
N GLU A 92 -8.72 16.74 10.99
CA GLU A 92 -10.15 17.00 10.77
C GLU A 92 -10.93 15.69 10.57
N GLY A 93 -10.34 14.70 9.88
CA GLY A 93 -10.87 13.36 9.72
C GLY A 93 -10.46 12.41 10.84
N ALA A 94 -10.96 11.19 10.81
CA ALA A 94 -10.59 10.16 11.78
C ALA A 94 -9.13 9.69 11.60
N THR A 95 -8.58 9.82 10.39
CA THR A 95 -7.22 9.39 10.03
C THR A 95 -6.56 10.39 9.09
N ALA A 96 -5.23 10.34 9.00
CA ALA A 96 -4.44 11.13 8.05
C ALA A 96 -4.87 10.86 6.58
N LEU A 97 -5.31 9.64 6.26
CA LEU A 97 -5.84 9.32 4.92
C LEU A 97 -7.13 10.08 4.62
N GLU A 98 -8.03 10.22 5.60
CA GLU A 98 -9.26 11.00 5.42
C GLU A 98 -8.97 12.49 5.24
N ASP A 99 -8.00 13.03 5.97
CA ASP A 99 -7.52 14.41 5.76
C ASP A 99 -6.91 14.58 4.36
N ALA A 100 -6.11 13.62 3.90
CA ALA A 100 -5.51 13.66 2.58
C ALA A 100 -6.56 13.58 1.46
N LEU A 101 -7.62 12.78 1.63
CA LEU A 101 -8.78 12.77 0.74
C LEU A 101 -9.47 14.13 0.72
N GLY A 102 -9.68 14.75 1.90
CA GLY A 102 -10.26 16.08 2.03
C GLY A 102 -9.46 17.16 1.29
N VAL A 103 -8.13 17.13 1.41
CA VAL A 103 -7.23 18.03 0.67
C VAL A 103 -7.29 17.79 -0.84
N ALA A 104 -7.48 16.56 -1.29
CA ALA A 104 -7.72 16.24 -2.69
C ALA A 104 -9.13 16.65 -3.19
N GLY A 105 -10.01 17.10 -2.29
CA GLY A 105 -11.37 17.55 -2.59
C GLY A 105 -12.44 16.46 -2.51
N TYR A 106 -12.14 15.34 -1.85
CA TYR A 106 -13.04 14.18 -1.78
C TYR A 106 -13.28 13.74 -0.33
N LEU A 107 -14.35 12.99 -0.16
CA LEU A 107 -14.72 12.38 1.11
C LEU A 107 -14.75 10.84 0.95
N PRO A 108 -14.66 10.06 2.04
CA PRO A 108 -14.74 8.61 1.95
C PRO A 108 -15.95 8.07 1.18
N ARG A 109 -17.10 8.75 1.26
CA ARG A 109 -18.33 8.37 0.54
C ARG A 109 -18.24 8.55 -0.99
N ASP A 110 -17.26 9.29 -1.50
CA ASP A 110 -17.09 9.54 -2.94
C ASP A 110 -16.29 8.42 -3.61
N VAL A 111 -15.53 7.64 -2.84
CA VAL A 111 -14.76 6.50 -3.34
C VAL A 111 -15.70 5.40 -3.80
N ARG A 112 -15.52 4.92 -5.03
CA ARG A 112 -16.32 3.87 -5.67
C ARG A 112 -15.63 2.53 -5.76
N TRP A 113 -14.29 2.55 -5.77
CA TRP A 113 -13.47 1.37 -5.85
C TRP A 113 -12.33 1.46 -4.85
N VAL A 114 -12.10 0.39 -4.11
CA VAL A 114 -10.90 0.19 -3.31
C VAL A 114 -10.18 -1.02 -3.87
N ILE A 115 -8.91 -0.91 -4.22
CA ILE A 115 -8.09 -2.03 -4.69
C ILE A 115 -7.00 -2.26 -3.64
N ASN A 116 -7.05 -3.39 -2.92
CA ASN A 116 -5.99 -3.74 -1.98
C ASN A 116 -4.90 -4.54 -2.69
N THR A 117 -3.64 -4.15 -2.47
CA THR A 117 -2.48 -4.93 -2.92
C THR A 117 -2.43 -6.27 -2.19
N HIS A 118 -2.70 -6.25 -0.92
CA HIS A 118 -2.89 -7.40 -0.02
C HIS A 118 -3.59 -6.95 1.27
N LEU A 119 -3.78 -7.84 2.25
CA LEU A 119 -4.63 -7.54 3.41
C LEU A 119 -3.87 -7.38 4.74
N HIS A 120 -2.59 -7.01 4.72
CA HIS A 120 -1.88 -6.59 5.94
C HIS A 120 -2.49 -5.32 6.51
N PHE A 121 -2.28 -5.10 7.82
CA PHE A 121 -2.94 -4.04 8.57
C PHE A 121 -2.63 -2.63 8.08
N ASP A 122 -1.46 -2.39 7.53
CA ASP A 122 -0.99 -1.11 7.03
C ASP A 122 -1.39 -0.81 5.57
N HIS A 123 -1.99 -1.79 4.88
CA HIS A 123 -2.56 -1.69 3.53
C HIS A 123 -4.08 -1.71 3.53
N ALA A 124 -4.68 -2.54 4.38
CA ALA A 124 -6.11 -2.76 4.44
C ALA A 124 -6.77 -2.25 5.74
N GLY A 125 -5.99 -1.67 6.65
CA GLY A 125 -6.51 -1.19 7.93
C GLY A 125 -7.60 -0.15 7.77
N GLY A 126 -7.42 0.80 6.89
CA GLY A 126 -8.42 1.83 6.60
C GLY A 126 -9.61 1.37 5.76
N ASN A 127 -9.69 0.10 5.31
CA ASN A 127 -10.91 -0.44 4.70
C ASN A 127 -12.12 -0.27 5.60
N THR A 128 -11.88 -0.30 6.90
CA THR A 128 -12.92 -0.21 7.93
C THR A 128 -12.56 0.83 8.98
N THR A 129 -13.57 1.43 9.59
CA THR A 129 -13.44 2.44 10.63
C THR A 129 -14.27 2.09 11.86
N LEU A 130 -13.83 2.55 13.03
CA LEU A 130 -14.69 2.58 14.22
C LEU A 130 -15.78 3.63 14.02
N ASP A 131 -17.01 3.28 14.39
CA ASP A 131 -18.10 4.23 14.45
C ASP A 131 -18.11 4.90 15.83
N PRO A 132 -17.81 6.20 15.90
CA PRO A 132 -17.76 6.89 17.19
C PRO A 132 -19.11 7.05 17.89
N GLU A 133 -20.22 6.82 17.18
CA GLU A 133 -21.57 7.00 17.73
C GLU A 133 -22.09 5.79 18.52
N LEU A 134 -21.35 4.67 18.55
CA LEU A 134 -21.80 3.43 19.16
C LEU A 134 -20.90 3.02 20.34
N GLU A 135 -21.11 3.61 21.49
CA GLU A 135 -20.20 3.71 22.63
C GLU A 135 -19.79 2.43 23.39
N ASN A 136 -20.28 1.23 23.14
CA ASN A 136 -20.12 0.16 24.15
C ASN A 136 -19.43 -1.15 23.75
N ASP A 137 -19.12 -1.41 22.50
CA ASP A 137 -18.27 -2.53 22.07
C ASP A 137 -17.53 -2.19 20.76
N PRO A 138 -16.22 -1.86 20.82
CA PRO A 138 -15.45 -1.53 19.63
C PRO A 138 -15.56 -2.56 18.50
N ARG A 139 -15.72 -3.83 18.84
CA ARG A 139 -15.81 -4.92 17.86
C ARG A 139 -17.14 -4.96 17.12
N ARG A 140 -18.21 -4.38 17.68
CA ARG A 140 -19.54 -4.33 17.04
C ARG A 140 -19.75 -3.09 16.19
N HIS A 141 -18.81 -2.13 16.22
CA HIS A 141 -18.97 -0.80 15.62
C HIS A 141 -18.04 -0.56 14.44
N VAL A 142 -17.37 -1.61 13.98
CA VAL A 142 -16.50 -1.53 12.81
C VAL A 142 -17.35 -1.65 11.54
N ARG A 143 -17.30 -0.64 10.70
CA ARG A 143 -18.03 -0.56 9.42
C ARG A 143 -17.09 -0.21 8.27
N PRO A 144 -17.48 -0.46 7.00
CA PRO A 144 -16.73 0.01 5.86
C PRO A 144 -16.50 1.53 5.90
N THR A 145 -15.25 1.96 5.76
CA THR A 145 -14.89 3.39 5.68
C THR A 145 -15.43 4.02 4.40
N PHE A 146 -15.44 3.27 3.32
CA PHE A 146 -15.88 3.70 1.99
C PHE A 146 -17.22 3.01 1.66
N PRO A 147 -18.37 3.57 2.13
CA PRO A 147 -19.65 2.84 2.14
C PRO A 147 -20.23 2.60 0.75
N GLN A 148 -19.77 3.35 -0.25
CA GLN A 148 -20.20 3.20 -1.64
C GLN A 148 -19.24 2.36 -2.48
N ALA A 149 -18.08 1.97 -1.91
CA ALA A 149 -17.05 1.29 -2.66
C ALA A 149 -17.33 -0.20 -2.87
N THR A 150 -16.90 -0.70 -4.01
CA THR A 150 -16.59 -2.11 -4.24
C THR A 150 -15.12 -2.32 -3.93
N TYR A 151 -14.81 -3.29 -3.10
CA TYR A 151 -13.44 -3.62 -2.69
C TYR A 151 -12.92 -4.79 -3.52
N VAL A 152 -11.74 -4.62 -4.10
CA VAL A 152 -11.12 -5.60 -5.02
C VAL A 152 -9.90 -6.20 -4.37
N VAL A 153 -9.83 -7.52 -4.32
CA VAL A 153 -8.67 -8.28 -3.82
C VAL A 153 -8.62 -9.64 -4.51
N GLN A 154 -7.43 -10.26 -4.54
CA GLN A 154 -7.32 -11.66 -4.97
C GLN A 154 -8.14 -12.57 -4.05
N ARG A 155 -8.93 -13.49 -4.63
CA ARG A 155 -9.74 -14.46 -3.88
C ARG A 155 -8.91 -15.21 -2.85
N ASN A 156 -7.76 -15.70 -3.29
CA ASN A 156 -6.88 -16.49 -2.45
C ASN A 156 -6.13 -15.65 -1.40
N GLU A 157 -6.01 -14.33 -1.58
CA GLU A 157 -5.48 -13.44 -0.53
C GLU A 157 -6.48 -13.33 0.63
N LEU A 158 -7.77 -13.16 0.33
CA LEU A 158 -8.81 -13.16 1.36
C LEU A 158 -8.89 -14.49 2.10
N GLU A 159 -8.78 -15.61 1.39
CA GLU A 159 -8.75 -16.93 2.03
C GLU A 159 -7.49 -17.12 2.86
N PHE A 160 -6.33 -16.64 2.41
CA PHE A 160 -5.09 -16.69 3.18
C PHE A 160 -5.18 -15.82 4.45
N ALA A 161 -5.75 -14.62 4.35
CA ALA A 161 -5.97 -13.72 5.48
C ALA A 161 -6.88 -14.33 6.57
N ARG A 162 -7.83 -15.17 6.17
CA ARG A 162 -8.73 -15.89 7.08
C ARG A 162 -8.10 -17.08 7.76
N HIS A 163 -7.04 -17.66 7.18
CA HIS A 163 -6.40 -18.88 7.64
C HIS A 163 -4.94 -18.64 8.05
N THR A 164 -4.74 -17.68 8.94
CA THR A 164 -3.41 -17.32 9.45
C THR A 164 -2.80 -18.38 10.36
N ASN A 165 -1.47 -18.36 10.47
CA ASN A 165 -0.69 -19.15 11.41
C ASN A 165 0.10 -18.25 12.37
N GLU A 166 0.98 -18.82 13.18
CA GLU A 166 1.79 -18.11 14.18
C GLU A 166 2.68 -17.03 13.58
N ARG A 167 3.09 -17.17 12.30
CA ARG A 167 3.91 -16.17 11.61
C ARG A 167 3.08 -15.04 11.02
N THR A 168 1.88 -15.31 10.52
CA THR A 168 1.12 -14.36 9.70
C THR A 168 0.03 -13.62 10.48
N ARG A 169 -0.47 -14.20 11.59
CA ARG A 169 -1.61 -13.65 12.35
C ARG A 169 -1.43 -12.22 12.86
N ALA A 170 -0.18 -11.78 13.07
CA ALA A 170 0.08 -10.42 13.57
C ALA A 170 -0.14 -9.35 12.48
N SER A 171 -0.09 -9.72 11.21
CA SER A 171 -0.28 -8.80 10.07
C SER A 171 -1.71 -8.79 9.55
N TYR A 172 -2.48 -9.87 9.75
CA TYR A 172 -3.86 -9.98 9.27
C TYR A 172 -4.87 -9.81 10.39
N LEU A 173 -5.55 -8.68 10.43
CA LEU A 173 -6.51 -8.35 11.48
C LEU A 173 -7.94 -8.47 10.92
N PRO A 174 -8.76 -9.45 11.38
CA PRO A 174 -10.06 -9.75 10.79
C PRO A 174 -11.01 -8.55 10.71
N HIS A 175 -10.92 -7.62 11.66
CA HIS A 175 -11.74 -6.42 11.65
C HIS A 175 -11.44 -5.47 10.47
N ASN A 176 -10.37 -5.68 9.71
CA ASN A 176 -10.03 -4.90 8.52
C ASN A 176 -10.72 -5.42 7.25
N PHE A 177 -11.14 -6.69 7.21
CA PHE A 177 -11.68 -7.30 5.98
C PHE A 177 -13.00 -8.06 6.17
N GLU A 178 -13.31 -8.59 7.37
CA GLU A 178 -14.60 -9.28 7.59
C GLU A 178 -15.81 -8.36 7.53
N PRO A 179 -15.80 -7.10 8.01
CA PRO A 179 -16.96 -6.21 7.83
C PRO A 179 -17.24 -5.90 6.35
N ILE A 180 -16.21 -5.90 5.48
CA ILE A 180 -16.38 -5.76 4.03
C ILE A 180 -17.12 -6.98 3.46
N ALA A 181 -16.74 -8.19 3.92
CA ALA A 181 -17.42 -9.43 3.55
C ALA A 181 -18.87 -9.45 4.06
N ALA A 182 -19.09 -9.07 5.31
CA ALA A 182 -20.45 -8.99 5.89
C ALA A 182 -21.34 -7.99 5.15
N ALA A 183 -20.76 -6.88 4.64
CA ALA A 183 -21.47 -5.90 3.81
C ALA A 183 -21.64 -6.34 2.34
N ASN A 184 -21.15 -7.52 1.95
CA ASN A 184 -21.15 -8.05 0.58
C ASN A 184 -20.53 -7.06 -0.44
N ARG A 185 -19.37 -6.46 -0.07
CA ARG A 185 -18.71 -5.44 -0.89
C ARG A 185 -17.45 -5.95 -1.61
N TRP A 186 -17.02 -7.20 -1.40
CA TRP A 186 -15.87 -7.76 -2.10
C TRP A 186 -16.19 -8.10 -3.57
N LYS A 187 -15.32 -7.65 -4.47
CA LYS A 187 -15.14 -8.19 -5.82
C LYS A 187 -13.86 -9.03 -5.80
N LEU A 188 -14.02 -10.34 -5.67
CA LEU A 188 -12.90 -11.27 -5.65
C LEU A 188 -12.47 -11.58 -7.08
N ILE A 189 -11.16 -11.44 -7.33
CA ILE A 189 -10.55 -11.68 -8.64
C ILE A 189 -9.53 -12.82 -8.56
N ASP A 190 -9.14 -13.36 -9.71
CA ASP A 190 -8.23 -14.48 -9.81
C ASP A 190 -7.15 -14.16 -10.86
N GLY A 191 -5.90 -13.97 -10.41
CA GLY A 191 -4.77 -13.68 -11.28
C GLY A 191 -4.70 -12.24 -11.79
N ASP A 192 -3.92 -12.03 -12.84
CA ASP A 192 -3.80 -10.74 -13.51
C ASP A 192 -5.16 -10.35 -14.11
N THR A 193 -5.66 -9.19 -13.79
CA THR A 193 -7.04 -8.78 -14.15
C THR A 193 -7.10 -7.29 -14.44
N GLU A 194 -7.74 -6.91 -15.55
CA GLU A 194 -8.16 -5.52 -15.74
C GLU A 194 -9.41 -5.27 -14.89
N VAL A 195 -9.28 -4.39 -13.89
CA VAL A 195 -10.35 -4.05 -12.94
C VAL A 195 -11.30 -3.03 -13.55
N LEU A 196 -10.73 -2.01 -14.17
CA LEU A 196 -11.38 -0.93 -14.92
C LEU A 196 -10.52 -0.60 -16.15
N PRO A 197 -11.08 0.02 -17.20
CA PRO A 197 -10.31 0.41 -18.37
C PRO A 197 -9.05 1.20 -18.02
N GLY A 198 -7.86 0.68 -18.34
CA GLY A 198 -6.57 1.30 -18.02
C GLY A 198 -6.11 1.13 -16.56
N ILE A 199 -6.83 0.39 -15.72
CA ILE A 199 -6.42 0.01 -14.37
C ILE A 199 -6.46 -1.51 -14.23
N ALA A 200 -5.29 -2.12 -14.14
CA ALA A 200 -5.13 -3.57 -14.01
C ALA A 200 -4.36 -3.93 -12.74
N VAL A 201 -4.58 -5.12 -12.24
CA VAL A 201 -3.74 -5.74 -11.23
C VAL A 201 -2.83 -6.77 -11.87
N ARG A 202 -1.62 -6.86 -11.38
CA ARG A 202 -0.63 -7.87 -11.75
C ARG A 202 -0.20 -8.62 -10.49
N LEU A 203 -0.26 -9.94 -10.53
CA LEU A 203 0.28 -10.76 -9.43
C LEU A 203 1.78 -10.53 -9.27
N THR A 204 2.17 -10.19 -8.06
CA THR A 204 3.56 -10.00 -7.65
C THR A 204 3.82 -10.77 -6.34
N PRO A 205 3.71 -12.13 -6.40
CA PRO A 205 3.75 -12.96 -5.22
C PRO A 205 5.12 -12.98 -4.57
N GLY A 206 5.16 -13.23 -3.27
CA GLY A 206 6.40 -13.42 -2.51
C GLY A 206 6.37 -12.77 -1.15
N HIS A 207 6.01 -11.49 -1.04
CA HIS A 207 5.74 -10.85 0.24
C HIS A 207 4.63 -11.63 0.97
N VAL A 208 3.48 -11.75 0.33
CA VAL A 208 2.50 -12.79 0.61
C VAL A 208 2.21 -13.58 -0.68
N PRO A 209 1.65 -14.79 -0.60
CA PRO A 209 1.48 -15.65 -1.77
C PRO A 209 0.62 -15.05 -2.88
N TRP A 210 -0.29 -14.15 -2.54
CA TRP A 210 -1.28 -13.57 -3.45
C TRP A 210 -1.21 -12.04 -3.52
N HIS A 211 -0.05 -11.47 -3.20
CA HIS A 211 0.23 -10.04 -3.39
C HIS A 211 0.03 -9.64 -4.85
N GLN A 212 -0.53 -8.45 -5.06
CA GLN A 212 -0.68 -7.84 -6.38
C GLN A 212 -0.19 -6.38 -6.38
N SER A 213 0.39 -5.95 -7.48
CA SER A 213 0.66 -4.54 -7.76
C SER A 213 -0.42 -3.98 -8.68
N VAL A 214 -0.68 -2.68 -8.62
CA VAL A 214 -1.70 -2.04 -9.48
C VAL A 214 -1.01 -1.28 -10.60
N VAL A 215 -1.33 -1.62 -11.84
CA VAL A 215 -0.76 -1.03 -13.06
C VAL A 215 -1.78 -0.09 -13.69
N LEU A 216 -1.36 1.14 -13.95
CA LEU A 216 -2.15 2.16 -14.62
C LEU A 216 -1.57 2.42 -16.01
N THR A 217 -2.45 2.52 -17.00
CA THR A 217 -2.05 2.85 -18.38
C THR A 217 -2.96 3.94 -18.94
N SER A 218 -2.38 5.00 -19.46
CA SER A 218 -3.14 6.11 -20.04
C SER A 218 -2.30 6.82 -21.10
N GLN A 219 -2.80 6.94 -22.31
CA GLN A 219 -2.18 7.66 -23.42
C GLN A 219 -0.70 7.30 -23.68
N GLY A 220 -0.37 6.00 -23.57
CA GLY A 220 1.00 5.51 -23.76
C GLY A 220 1.93 5.65 -22.54
N GLU A 221 1.47 6.27 -21.46
CA GLU A 221 2.16 6.33 -20.18
C GLU A 221 1.74 5.15 -19.30
N THR A 222 2.68 4.61 -18.52
CA THR A 222 2.40 3.54 -17.55
C THR A 222 2.97 3.89 -16.19
N ALA A 223 2.21 3.59 -15.14
CA ALA A 223 2.65 3.63 -13.76
C ALA A 223 2.31 2.33 -13.04
N VAL A 224 3.08 1.97 -12.04
CA VAL A 224 2.79 0.83 -11.17
C VAL A 224 2.87 1.25 -9.70
N PHE A 225 1.78 1.03 -8.97
CA PHE A 225 1.78 1.08 -7.51
C PHE A 225 2.27 -0.26 -7.00
N LEU A 226 3.44 -0.23 -6.35
CA LEU A 226 4.25 -1.43 -6.13
C LEU A 226 3.72 -2.28 -4.97
N GLY A 227 3.12 -1.66 -3.93
CA GLY A 227 2.89 -2.33 -2.67
C GLY A 227 4.21 -2.90 -2.12
N ASP A 228 4.15 -4.05 -1.52
CA ASP A 228 5.26 -4.65 -0.77
C ASP A 228 6.20 -5.53 -1.59
N VAL A 229 6.00 -5.67 -2.90
CA VAL A 229 7.03 -6.31 -3.74
C VAL A 229 8.31 -5.46 -3.81
N ILE A 230 8.18 -4.13 -3.72
CA ILE A 230 9.28 -3.16 -3.60
C ILE A 230 8.79 -2.00 -2.71
N PRO A 231 8.90 -2.13 -1.38
CA PRO A 231 8.24 -1.19 -0.46
C PRO A 231 8.85 0.21 -0.48
N THR A 232 10.14 0.35 -0.74
CA THR A 232 10.83 1.64 -0.83
C THR A 232 11.82 1.67 -1.99
N SER A 233 12.27 2.86 -2.39
CA SER A 233 13.33 3.03 -3.41
C SER A 233 14.66 2.40 -2.99
N ALA A 234 14.92 2.26 -1.69
CA ALA A 234 16.08 1.55 -1.17
C ALA A 234 16.05 0.05 -1.52
N HIS A 235 14.88 -0.51 -1.76
CA HIS A 235 14.70 -1.91 -2.15
C HIS A 235 14.81 -2.15 -3.67
N LEU A 236 15.13 -1.17 -4.50
CA LEU A 236 15.29 -1.37 -5.96
C LEU A 236 16.37 -2.41 -6.33
N PRO A 237 17.53 -2.51 -5.63
CA PRO A 237 18.48 -3.59 -5.92
C PRO A 237 17.83 -4.96 -5.74
N LEU A 238 17.95 -5.86 -6.74
CA LEU A 238 17.21 -7.13 -6.80
C LEU A 238 17.30 -7.98 -5.53
N VAL A 239 18.46 -8.05 -4.91
CA VAL A 239 18.70 -8.88 -3.71
C VAL A 239 18.26 -8.21 -2.40
N TRP A 240 17.78 -6.96 -2.44
CA TRP A 240 17.28 -6.26 -1.26
C TRP A 240 15.80 -6.59 -1.09
N ILE A 241 15.54 -7.61 -0.30
CA ILE A 241 14.22 -8.23 -0.06
C ILE A 241 13.97 -8.21 1.44
N MET A 242 12.72 -8.05 1.83
CA MET A 242 12.34 -8.00 3.24
C MET A 242 12.47 -9.36 3.93
N GLY A 243 12.83 -9.37 5.21
CA GLY A 243 12.70 -10.53 6.09
C GLY A 243 11.22 -10.85 6.39
N TYR A 244 10.32 -9.91 6.14
CA TYR A 244 8.87 -10.12 6.21
C TYR A 244 8.33 -10.96 5.06
N ASP A 245 9.03 -11.06 3.93
CA ASP A 245 8.58 -11.83 2.78
C ASP A 245 8.44 -13.31 3.15
N LEU A 246 7.26 -13.87 2.91
CA LEU A 246 6.97 -15.27 3.21
C LEU A 246 7.68 -16.20 2.23
N GLU A 247 7.83 -15.76 0.98
CA GLU A 247 8.42 -16.53 -0.11
C GLU A 247 9.51 -15.70 -0.84
N PRO A 248 10.66 -15.42 -0.19
CA PRO A 248 11.63 -14.42 -0.67
C PRO A 248 12.20 -14.74 -2.06
N LEU A 249 12.28 -15.99 -2.48
CA LEU A 249 12.72 -16.34 -3.83
C LEU A 249 11.64 -16.01 -4.88
N ARG A 250 10.36 -16.13 -4.53
CA ARG A 250 9.26 -15.69 -5.40
C ARG A 250 9.22 -14.16 -5.49
N THR A 251 9.46 -13.45 -4.36
CA THR A 251 9.64 -11.98 -4.39
C THR A 251 10.74 -11.59 -5.37
N LEU A 252 11.88 -12.27 -5.32
CA LEU A 252 13.01 -11.99 -6.24
C LEU A 252 12.59 -12.14 -7.71
N GLU A 253 11.86 -13.20 -8.06
CA GLU A 253 11.39 -13.45 -9.41
C GLU A 253 10.34 -12.42 -9.87
N ALA A 254 9.33 -12.15 -9.04
CA ALA A 254 8.28 -11.17 -9.30
C ALA A 254 8.88 -9.76 -9.49
N LYS A 255 9.77 -9.36 -8.62
CA LYS A 255 10.49 -8.09 -8.66
C LYS A 255 11.36 -7.97 -9.93
N ARG A 256 12.09 -9.03 -10.30
CA ARG A 256 12.92 -9.04 -11.53
C ARG A 256 12.06 -8.83 -12.76
N ALA A 257 10.94 -9.57 -12.87
CA ALA A 257 10.03 -9.47 -13.99
C ALA A 257 9.40 -8.06 -14.07
N LEU A 258 8.90 -7.55 -12.93
CA LEU A 258 8.29 -6.23 -12.86
C LEU A 258 9.27 -5.11 -13.23
N LEU A 259 10.49 -5.11 -12.67
CA LEU A 259 11.50 -4.10 -12.96
C LEU A 259 12.02 -4.20 -14.40
N SER A 260 12.09 -5.39 -15.00
CA SER A 260 12.45 -5.56 -16.41
C SER A 260 11.46 -4.84 -17.32
N ASP A 261 10.15 -5.05 -17.10
CA ASP A 261 9.10 -4.40 -17.86
C ASP A 261 9.07 -2.88 -17.61
N ALA A 262 9.20 -2.48 -16.35
CA ALA A 262 9.20 -1.08 -15.97
C ALA A 262 10.36 -0.29 -16.59
N VAL A 263 11.55 -0.85 -16.60
CA VAL A 263 12.73 -0.24 -17.26
C VAL A 263 12.54 -0.17 -18.76
N ALA A 264 12.08 -1.25 -19.40
CA ALA A 264 11.84 -1.28 -20.85
C ALA A 264 10.78 -0.27 -21.30
N GLY A 265 9.74 -0.09 -20.49
CA GLY A 265 8.63 0.84 -20.75
C GLY A 265 8.78 2.23 -20.14
N HIS A 266 9.87 2.54 -19.43
CA HIS A 266 10.05 3.80 -18.68
C HIS A 266 8.88 4.11 -17.73
N TRP A 267 8.37 3.09 -17.03
CA TRP A 267 7.23 3.22 -16.16
C TRP A 267 7.52 4.09 -14.94
N TRP A 268 6.50 4.76 -14.43
CA TRP A 268 6.50 5.31 -13.09
C TRP A 268 6.40 4.20 -12.05
N LEU A 269 7.30 4.19 -11.07
CA LEU A 269 7.26 3.36 -9.87
C LEU A 269 6.71 4.20 -8.72
N LEU A 270 5.57 3.82 -8.16
CA LEU A 270 4.94 4.51 -7.02
C LEU A 270 5.19 3.68 -5.77
N PHE A 271 5.83 4.31 -4.77
CA PHE A 271 6.26 3.64 -3.53
C PHE A 271 5.29 3.94 -2.39
N GLU A 272 4.78 2.89 -1.77
CA GLU A 272 3.89 3.02 -0.62
C GLU A 272 4.66 3.44 0.64
N HIS A 273 5.76 2.75 0.93
CA HIS A 273 6.45 2.87 2.20
C HIS A 273 7.69 3.77 2.19
N ASP A 274 8.09 4.32 1.05
CA ASP A 274 9.27 5.19 1.05
C ASP A 274 8.99 6.54 1.73
N PRO A 275 9.73 6.89 2.80
CA PRO A 275 9.47 8.11 3.55
C PRO A 275 9.97 9.39 2.83
N LYS A 276 10.72 9.24 1.73
CA LYS A 276 11.35 10.37 1.02
C LYS A 276 11.00 10.44 -0.46
N VAL A 277 10.73 9.29 -1.08
CA VAL A 277 10.47 9.17 -2.52
C VAL A 277 9.05 8.64 -2.71
N ALA A 278 8.17 9.48 -3.22
CA ALA A 278 6.80 9.04 -3.51
C ALA A 278 6.74 8.27 -4.84
N ALA A 279 7.49 8.72 -5.85
CA ALA A 279 7.53 8.09 -7.16
C ALA A 279 8.84 8.41 -7.91
N GLY A 280 9.12 7.66 -8.97
CA GLY A 280 10.18 7.95 -9.94
C GLY A 280 10.06 7.07 -11.17
N ARG A 281 10.62 7.51 -12.30
CA ARG A 281 10.65 6.71 -13.53
C ARG A 281 11.77 5.67 -13.48
N ALA A 282 11.44 4.45 -13.84
CA ALA A 282 12.39 3.34 -13.88
C ALA A 282 13.42 3.53 -15.01
N VAL A 283 14.69 3.39 -14.66
CA VAL A 283 15.81 3.37 -15.62
C VAL A 283 16.74 2.20 -15.31
N ALA A 284 17.47 1.75 -16.32
CA ALA A 284 18.43 0.67 -16.16
C ALA A 284 19.63 1.12 -15.30
N GLU A 285 20.02 0.30 -14.34
CA GLU A 285 21.28 0.42 -13.59
C GLU A 285 22.02 -0.92 -13.54
N ALA A 286 23.32 -0.88 -13.24
CA ALA A 286 24.19 -2.07 -13.24
C ALA A 286 23.74 -3.17 -12.23
N LYS A 287 22.96 -2.82 -11.19
CA LYS A 287 22.50 -3.74 -10.14
C LYS A 287 20.99 -3.85 -10.03
N GLY A 288 20.25 -3.56 -11.10
CA GLY A 288 18.79 -3.59 -11.13
C GLY A 288 18.21 -2.37 -11.82
N ALA A 289 17.32 -1.66 -11.16
CA ALA A 289 16.74 -0.43 -11.65
C ALA A 289 17.16 0.76 -10.78
N GLY A 290 17.30 1.92 -11.39
CA GLY A 290 17.40 3.23 -10.75
C GLY A 290 16.17 4.08 -11.05
N LEU A 291 16.19 5.34 -10.61
CA LEU A 291 15.11 6.29 -10.80
C LEU A 291 15.59 7.58 -11.45
N THR A 292 14.78 8.10 -12.37
CA THR A 292 14.80 9.50 -12.83
C THR A 292 13.46 10.17 -12.52
N ASP A 293 13.36 11.49 -12.76
CA ASP A 293 12.12 12.26 -12.54
C ASP A 293 11.51 12.05 -11.14
N VAL A 294 12.37 11.98 -10.11
CA VAL A 294 11.96 11.61 -8.76
C VAL A 294 11.02 12.63 -8.16
N LEU A 295 9.87 12.17 -7.69
CA LEU A 295 8.92 12.94 -6.90
C LEU A 295 9.20 12.64 -5.41
N ALA A 296 9.53 13.71 -4.66
CA ALA A 296 9.70 13.57 -3.23
C ALA A 296 8.37 13.25 -2.53
N ALA A 297 8.43 12.58 -1.39
CA ALA A 297 7.30 12.49 -0.47
C ALA A 297 6.87 13.87 0.04
N GLY A 298 5.67 13.99 0.55
CA GLY A 298 5.06 15.24 1.02
C GLY A 298 5.73 15.84 2.28
#